data_3bb6c30a0720e23c834b66e9a58ba661
#
_entry.id   3bb6c30a0720e23c834b66e9a58ba661
#
_cell.length_a   1.000
_cell.length_b   1.000
_cell.length_c   1.000
_cell.angle_alpha   90.00
_cell.angle_beta   90.00
_cell.angle_gamma   90.00
#
_symmetry.space_group_name_H-M   'P 1'
#
loop_
_entity.id
_entity.type
_entity.pdbx_description
1 polymer ?
#
loop_
_entity_poly.entity_id
_entity_poly.type
_entity_poly.pdbx_seq_one_letter_code
_entity_poly.pdbx_strand_id
1 'polypeptide(L)'
;VGTVPYKDCKYLPCQLDVFNKIRGEVDYVTVTVGGNDVDFADIVKDCAMGSSYLNFNWFKKTFDKRIADIWNKEEQWTRNIENTYDDIQQAAGNQAAIIVAGYPKLFEKTGKGFLISEEEATTVNENVTKFNNKLKELVEGRQRSGMNIYFVDVEREFDGHEAYSSSEWINRIIIPKKSEDLEQTGFGSAYSVHPNEKGARAYARCVNAK
;
A
#
# COMPACT_ATOMS: atom_id res chain seq x y z
N VAL A 1 2.69 -8.60 -18.81
CA VAL A 1 2.61 -9.67 -17.81
C VAL A 1 3.98 -9.81 -17.17
N GLY A 2 4.11 -9.36 -15.93
CA GLY A 2 5.40 -9.29 -15.23
C GLY A 2 5.70 -10.54 -14.40
N THR A 3 6.99 -10.84 -14.26
CA THR A 3 7.50 -11.76 -13.24
C THR A 3 8.30 -10.97 -12.23
N VAL A 4 8.20 -11.32 -10.96
CA VAL A 4 8.97 -10.69 -9.88
C VAL A 4 10.13 -11.61 -9.52
N PRO A 5 11.38 -11.14 -9.49
CA PRO A 5 12.51 -11.94 -9.02
C PRO A 5 12.36 -12.20 -7.52
N TYR A 6 12.60 -13.44 -7.10
CA TYR A 6 12.54 -13.86 -5.70
C TYR A 6 13.76 -14.71 -5.34
N LYS A 7 14.18 -14.67 -4.06
CA LYS A 7 15.47 -15.26 -3.61
C LYS A 7 15.58 -16.75 -3.86
N ASP A 8 14.51 -17.49 -3.70
CA ASP A 8 14.46 -18.97 -3.82
C ASP A 8 13.81 -19.44 -5.13
N CYS A 9 13.11 -18.54 -5.83
CA CYS A 9 12.60 -18.78 -7.18
C CYS A 9 13.09 -17.64 -8.05
N LYS A 10 13.79 -17.96 -9.12
CA LYS A 10 14.35 -16.95 -10.02
C LYS A 10 13.28 -15.97 -10.54
N TYR A 11 12.04 -16.46 -10.67
CA TYR A 11 10.87 -15.64 -11.01
C TYR A 11 9.61 -16.26 -10.41
N LEU A 12 8.71 -15.42 -9.89
CA LEU A 12 7.35 -15.80 -9.57
C LEU A 12 6.45 -15.55 -10.77
N PRO A 13 5.45 -16.41 -11.05
CA PRO A 13 4.45 -16.15 -12.07
C PRO A 13 3.64 -14.90 -11.69
N CYS A 14 3.13 -14.19 -12.68
CA CYS A 14 2.18 -13.12 -12.44
C CYS A 14 0.95 -13.69 -11.72
N GLN A 15 0.43 -12.99 -10.71
CA GLN A 15 -0.71 -13.44 -9.93
C GLN A 15 -1.93 -13.72 -10.83
N LEU A 16 -2.16 -12.91 -11.86
CA LEU A 16 -3.24 -13.12 -12.83
C LEU A 16 -3.05 -14.40 -13.66
N ASP A 17 -1.82 -14.80 -13.97
CA ASP A 17 -1.56 -16.06 -14.69
C ASP A 17 -1.90 -17.29 -13.83
N VAL A 18 -1.68 -17.19 -12.51
CA VAL A 18 -2.13 -18.23 -11.56
C VAL A 18 -3.65 -18.25 -11.48
N PHE A 19 -4.28 -17.09 -11.45
CA PHE A 19 -5.72 -16.91 -11.40
C PHE A 19 -6.43 -17.56 -12.60
N ASN A 20 -5.88 -17.41 -13.81
CA ASN A 20 -6.42 -17.99 -15.03
C ASN A 20 -6.54 -19.53 -14.98
N LYS A 21 -5.79 -20.20 -14.09
CA LYS A 21 -5.87 -21.66 -13.91
C LYS A 21 -7.07 -22.14 -13.08
N ILE A 22 -7.62 -21.23 -12.24
CA ILE A 22 -8.77 -21.52 -11.36
C ILE A 22 -10.03 -20.75 -11.78
N ARG A 23 -10.05 -20.22 -13.00
CA ARG A 23 -11.12 -19.41 -13.55
C ARG A 23 -12.46 -20.15 -13.45
N GLY A 24 -13.48 -19.43 -12.95
CA GLY A 24 -14.84 -19.97 -12.76
C GLY A 24 -15.08 -20.67 -11.43
N GLU A 25 -14.03 -20.83 -10.60
CA GLU A 25 -14.12 -21.45 -9.27
C GLU A 25 -13.96 -20.42 -8.14
N VAL A 26 -13.99 -19.11 -8.46
CA VAL A 26 -13.70 -18.03 -7.52
C VAL A 26 -14.96 -17.23 -7.24
N ASP A 27 -15.38 -17.21 -5.96
CA ASP A 27 -16.49 -16.39 -5.50
C ASP A 27 -16.04 -15.00 -5.06
N TYR A 28 -14.83 -14.89 -4.47
CA TYR A 28 -14.29 -13.65 -3.90
C TYR A 28 -12.83 -13.45 -4.27
N VAL A 29 -12.48 -12.21 -4.60
CA VAL A 29 -11.10 -11.75 -4.74
C VAL A 29 -10.87 -10.61 -3.77
N THR A 30 -9.91 -10.75 -2.87
CA THR A 30 -9.47 -9.64 -2.02
C THR A 30 -8.20 -9.04 -2.59
N VAL A 31 -8.13 -7.72 -2.72
CA VAL A 31 -6.99 -7.03 -3.28
C VAL A 31 -6.68 -5.74 -2.53
N THR A 32 -5.38 -5.47 -2.37
CA THR A 32 -4.83 -4.18 -2.00
C THR A 32 -3.88 -3.78 -3.11
N VAL A 33 -4.16 -2.68 -3.82
CA VAL A 33 -3.46 -2.28 -5.04
C VAL A 33 -3.26 -0.76 -5.09
N GLY A 34 -2.26 -0.32 -5.85
CA GLY A 34 -1.99 1.09 -6.12
C GLY A 34 -0.90 1.71 -5.25
N GLY A 35 -0.51 1.11 -4.13
CA GLY A 35 0.56 1.64 -3.27
C GLY A 35 1.90 1.81 -4.01
N ASN A 36 2.21 0.92 -4.94
CA ASN A 36 3.40 1.03 -5.79
C ASN A 36 3.24 2.10 -6.89
N ASP A 37 2.02 2.33 -7.38
CA ASP A 37 1.74 3.36 -8.38
C ASP A 37 1.91 4.77 -7.82
N VAL A 38 1.77 4.93 -6.50
CA VAL A 38 1.97 6.18 -5.77
C VAL A 38 3.27 6.22 -4.98
N ASP A 39 4.26 5.40 -5.34
CA ASP A 39 5.62 5.40 -4.79
C ASP A 39 5.68 5.39 -3.25
N PHE A 40 4.74 4.70 -2.55
CA PHE A 40 4.72 4.66 -1.07
C PHE A 40 6.05 4.19 -0.47
N ALA A 41 6.71 3.22 -1.09
CA ALA A 41 8.00 2.73 -0.62
C ALA A 41 9.08 3.82 -0.64
N ASP A 42 9.10 4.65 -1.67
CA ASP A 42 10.06 5.75 -1.79
C ASP A 42 9.72 6.92 -0.87
N ILE A 43 8.43 7.21 -0.60
CA ILE A 43 8.01 8.18 0.42
C ILE A 43 8.55 7.78 1.79
N VAL A 44 8.34 6.52 2.18
CA VAL A 44 8.82 5.98 3.47
C VAL A 44 10.35 6.03 3.56
N LYS A 45 11.04 5.75 2.46
CA LYS A 45 12.49 5.84 2.36
C LYS A 45 12.98 7.29 2.53
N ASP A 46 12.34 8.25 1.88
CA ASP A 46 12.69 9.67 2.03
C ASP A 46 12.51 10.12 3.47
N CYS A 47 11.42 9.74 4.16
CA CYS A 47 11.23 9.99 5.59
C CYS A 47 12.38 9.41 6.42
N ALA A 48 12.72 8.14 6.20
CA ALA A 48 13.78 7.46 6.96
C ALA A 48 15.17 8.06 6.75
N MET A 49 15.45 8.58 5.56
CA MET A 49 16.72 9.22 5.23
C MET A 49 16.80 10.65 5.73
N GLY A 50 15.69 11.39 5.74
CA GLY A 50 15.62 12.80 6.12
C GLY A 50 16.04 13.08 7.55
N SER A 51 15.70 12.20 8.48
CA SER A 51 16.04 12.33 9.89
C SER A 51 17.52 12.01 10.21
N SER A 52 18.21 11.31 9.31
CA SER A 52 19.57 10.79 9.53
C SER A 52 20.68 11.71 9.01
N TYR A 53 20.35 12.78 8.25
CA TYR A 53 21.33 13.62 7.56
C TYR A 53 21.21 15.11 7.89
N LEU A 54 22.38 15.79 7.94
CA LEU A 54 22.60 17.17 8.35
C LEU A 54 21.92 18.26 7.46
N ASN A 55 21.11 17.90 6.46
CA ASN A 55 20.51 18.86 5.54
C ASN A 55 18.98 18.72 5.44
N PHE A 56 18.30 18.93 6.55
CA PHE A 56 16.85 18.85 6.71
C PHE A 56 16.04 19.59 5.63
N ASN A 57 16.46 20.80 5.24
CA ASN A 57 15.73 21.60 4.25
C ASN A 57 15.76 20.98 2.83
N TRP A 58 16.83 20.29 2.45
CA TRP A 58 16.93 19.64 1.17
C TRP A 58 16.03 18.40 1.10
N PHE A 59 16.03 17.61 2.18
CA PHE A 59 15.18 16.41 2.28
C PHE A 59 13.70 16.78 2.31
N LYS A 60 13.31 17.79 3.09
CA LYS A 60 11.93 18.29 3.10
C LYS A 60 11.48 18.71 1.69
N LYS A 61 12.29 19.45 0.97
CA LYS A 61 11.96 19.87 -0.40
C LYS A 61 11.82 18.68 -1.36
N THR A 62 12.62 17.64 -1.19
CA THR A 62 12.54 16.41 -2.00
C THR A 62 11.28 15.63 -1.68
N PHE A 63 10.94 15.48 -0.41
CA PHE A 63 9.73 14.84 0.08
C PHE A 63 8.46 15.55 -0.42
N ASP A 64 8.37 16.87 -0.21
CA ASP A 64 7.23 17.67 -0.67
C ASP A 64 7.06 17.60 -2.18
N LYS A 65 8.16 17.64 -2.94
CA LYS A 65 8.14 17.48 -4.39
C LYS A 65 7.61 16.10 -4.79
N ARG A 66 8.05 15.02 -4.12
CA ARG A 66 7.57 13.66 -4.41
C ARG A 66 6.07 13.54 -4.18
N ILE A 67 5.56 14.05 -3.07
CA ILE A 67 4.11 14.09 -2.80
C ILE A 67 3.37 14.85 -3.92
N ALA A 68 3.88 16.00 -4.33
CA ALA A 68 3.27 16.76 -5.43
C ALA A 68 3.30 15.99 -6.76
N ASP A 69 4.43 15.34 -7.08
CA ASP A 69 4.60 14.57 -8.32
C ASP A 69 3.64 13.37 -8.40
N ILE A 70 3.29 12.74 -7.28
CA ILE A 70 2.29 11.68 -7.20
C ILE A 70 0.93 12.21 -7.66
N TRP A 71 0.49 13.33 -7.10
CA TRP A 71 -0.82 13.90 -7.43
C TRP A 71 -0.86 14.55 -8.83
N ASN A 72 0.27 15.02 -9.34
CA ASN A 72 0.38 15.47 -10.72
C ASN A 72 0.20 14.32 -11.73
N LYS A 73 0.41 13.08 -11.31
CA LYS A 73 0.21 11.87 -12.13
C LYS A 73 -1.09 11.12 -11.80
N GLU A 74 -2.03 11.77 -11.11
CA GLU A 74 -3.27 11.14 -10.64
C GLU A 74 -4.02 10.43 -11.77
N GLU A 75 -4.18 11.04 -12.92
CA GLU A 75 -4.85 10.43 -14.07
C GLU A 75 -4.16 9.14 -14.54
N GLN A 76 -2.83 9.10 -14.48
CA GLN A 76 -2.07 7.92 -14.92
C GLN A 76 -2.24 6.75 -13.95
N TRP A 77 -2.00 6.98 -12.65
CA TRP A 77 -2.07 5.88 -11.70
C TRP A 77 -3.50 5.42 -11.41
N THR A 78 -4.52 6.30 -11.49
CA THR A 78 -5.92 5.89 -11.41
C THR A 78 -6.30 4.98 -12.56
N ARG A 79 -5.87 5.29 -13.79
CA ARG A 79 -6.07 4.42 -14.96
C ARG A 79 -5.41 3.06 -14.78
N ASN A 80 -4.21 2.99 -14.23
CA ASN A 80 -3.52 1.72 -13.95
C ASN A 80 -4.33 0.87 -12.95
N ILE A 81 -4.85 1.48 -11.89
CA ILE A 81 -5.67 0.81 -10.89
C ILE A 81 -6.98 0.29 -11.50
N GLU A 82 -7.66 1.12 -12.30
CA GLU A 82 -8.88 0.71 -12.98
C GLU A 82 -8.64 -0.44 -13.96
N ASN A 83 -7.56 -0.41 -14.74
CA ASN A 83 -7.16 -1.53 -15.58
C ASN A 83 -6.92 -2.81 -14.76
N THR A 84 -6.32 -2.69 -13.58
CA THR A 84 -6.12 -3.83 -12.68
C THR A 84 -7.46 -4.42 -12.23
N TYR A 85 -8.47 -3.60 -11.94
CA TYR A 85 -9.82 -4.10 -11.62
C TYR A 85 -10.45 -4.85 -12.80
N ASP A 86 -10.32 -4.31 -14.02
CA ASP A 86 -10.80 -4.94 -15.23
C ASP A 86 -10.11 -6.30 -15.49
N ASP A 87 -8.77 -6.34 -15.32
CA ASP A 87 -7.99 -7.57 -15.47
C ASP A 87 -8.37 -8.64 -14.43
N ILE A 88 -8.59 -8.22 -13.16
CA ILE A 88 -9.07 -9.13 -12.10
C ILE A 88 -10.46 -9.66 -12.44
N GLN A 89 -11.40 -8.81 -12.87
CA GLN A 89 -12.73 -9.24 -13.24
C GLN A 89 -12.70 -10.22 -14.44
N GLN A 90 -11.86 -9.92 -15.44
CA GLN A 90 -11.69 -10.80 -16.58
C GLN A 90 -11.14 -12.18 -16.16
N ALA A 91 -10.17 -12.19 -15.23
CA ALA A 91 -9.56 -13.43 -14.76
C ALA A 91 -10.49 -14.23 -13.82
N ALA A 92 -11.19 -13.58 -12.90
CA ALA A 92 -12.06 -14.22 -11.91
C ALA A 92 -13.45 -14.56 -12.46
N GLY A 93 -13.91 -13.84 -13.48
CA GLY A 93 -15.27 -13.93 -14.01
C GLY A 93 -16.23 -12.92 -13.37
N ASN A 94 -17.32 -12.61 -14.07
CA ASN A 94 -18.25 -11.55 -13.69
C ASN A 94 -19.04 -11.83 -12.40
N GLN A 95 -19.08 -13.07 -11.94
CA GLN A 95 -19.79 -13.47 -10.71
C GLN A 95 -18.96 -13.25 -9.46
N ALA A 96 -17.63 -13.26 -9.59
CA ALA A 96 -16.73 -13.04 -8.45
C ALA A 96 -16.91 -11.63 -7.89
N ALA A 97 -17.00 -11.51 -6.57
CA ALA A 97 -16.97 -10.22 -5.88
C ALA A 97 -15.53 -9.78 -5.63
N ILE A 98 -15.16 -8.60 -6.12
CA ILE A 98 -13.84 -8.00 -5.89
C ILE A 98 -13.93 -7.11 -4.66
N ILE A 99 -13.14 -7.41 -3.64
CA ILE A 99 -13.08 -6.64 -2.39
C ILE A 99 -11.75 -5.88 -2.36
N VAL A 100 -11.81 -4.58 -2.57
CA VAL A 100 -10.65 -3.67 -2.54
C VAL A 100 -10.49 -3.14 -1.12
N ALA A 101 -9.45 -3.55 -0.43
CA ALA A 101 -9.11 -3.01 0.87
C ALA A 101 -8.22 -1.76 0.72
N GLY A 102 -8.56 -0.70 1.45
CA GLY A 102 -7.73 0.51 1.55
C GLY A 102 -6.45 0.28 2.37
N TYR A 103 -5.75 1.36 2.63
CA TYR A 103 -4.50 1.39 3.40
C TYR A 103 -4.74 2.00 4.77
N PRO A 104 -4.14 1.49 5.85
CA PRO A 104 -4.15 2.15 7.14
C PRO A 104 -3.23 3.36 7.16
N LYS A 105 -3.45 4.30 8.07
CA LYS A 105 -2.42 5.30 8.39
C LYS A 105 -1.15 4.60 8.86
N LEU A 106 0.01 5.08 8.41
CA LEU A 106 1.25 4.34 8.58
C LEU A 106 1.97 4.66 9.89
N PHE A 107 1.92 5.93 10.33
CA PHE A 107 2.76 6.41 11.42
C PHE A 107 1.95 7.07 12.53
N GLU A 108 2.37 6.83 13.76
CA GLU A 108 1.84 7.54 14.92
C GLU A 108 2.19 9.04 14.85
N LYS A 109 1.20 9.91 15.09
CA LYS A 109 1.31 11.37 14.89
C LYS A 109 2.31 12.08 15.77
N THR A 110 2.66 11.53 16.93
CA THR A 110 3.51 12.21 17.88
C THR A 110 5.00 12.14 17.57
N GLY A 111 5.37 11.62 16.40
CA GLY A 111 6.75 11.61 15.92
C GLY A 111 7.74 10.87 16.85
N LYS A 112 7.26 9.94 17.68
CA LYS A 112 8.11 9.17 18.61
C LYS A 112 9.08 8.21 17.93
N GLY A 113 9.00 8.10 16.61
CA GLY A 113 9.95 7.30 15.83
C GLY A 113 11.23 8.08 15.56
N PHE A 114 12.37 7.47 15.83
CA PHE A 114 13.70 8.06 15.62
C PHE A 114 13.96 8.50 14.14
N LEU A 115 13.13 8.01 13.19
CA LEU A 115 13.36 8.18 11.76
C LEU A 115 12.31 9.05 11.05
N ILE A 116 11.27 9.54 11.73
CA ILE A 116 10.17 10.29 11.10
C ILE A 116 9.75 11.43 12.01
N SER A 117 9.70 12.63 11.49
CA SER A 117 9.20 13.80 12.19
C SER A 117 7.65 13.78 12.27
N GLU A 118 7.09 14.53 13.21
CA GLU A 118 5.64 14.71 13.35
C GLU A 118 5.01 15.28 12.06
N GLU A 119 5.69 16.22 11.39
CA GLU A 119 5.24 16.82 10.14
C GLU A 119 5.19 15.77 9.00
N GLU A 120 6.23 14.96 8.86
CA GLU A 120 6.29 13.89 7.86
C GLU A 120 5.23 12.82 8.12
N ALA A 121 5.07 12.37 9.39
CA ALA A 121 4.04 11.42 9.78
C ALA A 121 2.64 11.92 9.45
N THR A 122 2.37 13.20 9.75
CA THR A 122 1.10 13.86 9.44
C THR A 122 0.87 13.89 7.93
N THR A 123 1.85 14.37 7.17
CA THR A 123 1.76 14.48 5.71
C THR A 123 1.55 13.12 5.05
N VAL A 124 2.27 12.08 5.47
CA VAL A 124 2.09 10.73 4.94
C VAL A 124 0.68 10.22 5.23
N ASN A 125 0.21 10.33 6.48
CA ASN A 125 -1.11 9.84 6.87
C ASN A 125 -2.25 10.57 6.15
N GLU A 126 -2.14 11.88 5.95
CA GLU A 126 -3.11 12.66 5.16
C GLU A 126 -3.15 12.21 3.69
N ASN A 127 -1.98 11.90 3.12
CA ASN A 127 -1.90 11.39 1.76
C ASN A 127 -2.43 9.95 1.64
N VAL A 128 -2.26 9.10 2.65
CA VAL A 128 -2.92 7.78 2.72
C VAL A 128 -4.45 7.95 2.71
N THR A 129 -4.99 8.83 3.57
CA THR A 129 -6.44 9.09 3.60
C THR A 129 -6.95 9.64 2.26
N LYS A 130 -6.22 10.57 1.65
CA LYS A 130 -6.55 11.11 0.32
C LYS A 130 -6.54 10.01 -0.75
N PHE A 131 -5.56 9.12 -0.72
CA PHE A 131 -5.46 7.98 -1.62
C PHE A 131 -6.61 6.99 -1.44
N ASN A 132 -6.97 6.64 -0.20
CA ASN A 132 -8.12 5.78 0.10
C ASN A 132 -9.43 6.37 -0.41
N ASN A 133 -9.62 7.68 -0.26
CA ASN A 133 -10.79 8.37 -0.82
C ASN A 133 -10.86 8.21 -2.34
N LYS A 134 -9.71 8.33 -3.02
CA LYS A 134 -9.64 8.12 -4.46
C LYS A 134 -9.90 6.66 -4.85
N LEU A 135 -9.34 5.68 -4.14
CA LEU A 135 -9.66 4.26 -4.36
C LEU A 135 -11.15 3.98 -4.21
N LYS A 136 -11.78 4.57 -3.18
CA LYS A 136 -13.23 4.46 -2.97
C LYS A 136 -14.02 5.04 -4.15
N GLU A 137 -13.65 6.24 -4.63
CA GLU A 137 -14.28 6.85 -5.81
C GLU A 137 -14.18 5.96 -7.06
N LEU A 138 -13.01 5.37 -7.32
CA LEU A 138 -12.80 4.46 -8.44
C LEU A 138 -13.68 3.21 -8.33
N VAL A 139 -13.71 2.59 -7.12
CA VAL A 139 -14.56 1.43 -6.86
C VAL A 139 -16.04 1.77 -7.05
N GLU A 140 -16.51 2.88 -6.50
CA GLU A 140 -17.90 3.33 -6.67
C GLU A 140 -18.22 3.62 -8.15
N GLY A 141 -17.27 4.14 -8.91
CA GLY A 141 -17.38 4.32 -10.36
C GLY A 141 -17.61 2.98 -11.07
N ARG A 142 -16.79 1.97 -10.75
CA ARG A 142 -16.90 0.63 -11.33
C ARG A 142 -18.19 -0.09 -10.89
N GLN A 143 -18.64 0.09 -9.66
CA GLN A 143 -19.94 -0.42 -9.21
C GLN A 143 -21.10 0.15 -10.04
N ARG A 144 -21.11 1.46 -10.27
CA ARG A 144 -22.13 2.12 -11.13
C ARG A 144 -22.12 1.59 -12.56
N SER A 145 -20.98 1.11 -13.04
CA SER A 145 -20.83 0.47 -14.36
C SER A 145 -21.23 -1.03 -14.36
N GLY A 146 -21.66 -1.57 -13.22
CA GLY A 146 -22.14 -2.96 -13.10
C GLY A 146 -21.09 -3.97 -12.68
N MET A 147 -19.87 -3.53 -12.28
CA MET A 147 -18.86 -4.42 -11.74
C MET A 147 -19.22 -4.87 -10.32
N ASN A 148 -19.05 -6.15 -10.02
CA ASN A 148 -19.25 -6.69 -8.67
C ASN A 148 -18.01 -6.41 -7.80
N ILE A 149 -17.82 -5.15 -7.38
CA ILE A 149 -16.63 -4.65 -6.68
C ILE A 149 -17.03 -3.81 -5.47
N TYR A 150 -16.29 -3.91 -4.37
CA TYR A 150 -16.58 -3.23 -3.11
C TYR A 150 -15.33 -2.66 -2.49
N PHE A 151 -15.43 -1.45 -1.93
CA PHE A 151 -14.36 -0.86 -1.12
C PHE A 151 -14.54 -1.19 0.36
N VAL A 152 -13.44 -1.52 1.03
CA VAL A 152 -13.35 -1.74 2.48
C VAL A 152 -12.38 -0.73 3.07
N ASP A 153 -12.93 0.18 3.88
CA ASP A 153 -12.13 1.11 4.67
C ASP A 153 -11.54 0.38 5.88
N VAL A 154 -10.21 0.46 6.00
CA VAL A 154 -9.47 -0.14 7.13
C VAL A 154 -8.91 0.91 8.09
N GLU A 155 -8.94 2.21 7.75
CA GLU A 155 -8.29 3.25 8.57
C GLU A 155 -8.75 3.23 10.02
N ARG A 156 -10.06 3.20 10.24
CA ARG A 156 -10.63 3.24 11.60
C ARG A 156 -10.24 2.04 12.47
N GLU A 157 -10.10 0.86 11.88
CA GLU A 157 -9.69 -0.34 12.61
C GLU A 157 -8.23 -0.26 13.06
N PHE A 158 -7.41 0.51 12.35
CA PHE A 158 -6.00 0.71 12.66
C PHE A 158 -5.70 1.96 13.50
N ASP A 159 -6.70 2.80 13.83
CA ASP A 159 -6.46 4.00 14.64
C ASP A 159 -5.82 3.64 15.99
N GLY A 160 -4.68 4.26 16.30
CA GLY A 160 -3.86 3.99 17.49
C GLY A 160 -2.97 2.75 17.39
N HIS A 161 -2.90 2.14 16.21
CA HIS A 161 -2.11 0.94 15.94
C HIS A 161 -1.07 1.13 14.81
N GLU A 162 -0.80 2.37 14.46
CA GLU A 162 0.20 2.75 13.47
C GLU A 162 1.61 2.33 13.93
N ALA A 163 2.56 2.32 13.02
CA ALA A 163 3.96 2.14 13.37
C ALA A 163 4.40 3.22 14.38
N TYR A 164 5.18 2.84 15.36
CA TYR A 164 5.65 3.63 16.50
C TYR A 164 4.60 3.99 17.56
N SER A 165 3.36 3.52 17.43
CA SER A 165 2.36 3.62 18.51
C SER A 165 2.68 2.68 19.67
N SER A 166 1.94 2.78 20.76
CA SER A 166 2.11 1.88 21.92
C SER A 166 1.60 0.45 21.69
N SER A 167 0.78 0.25 20.66
CA SER A 167 0.17 -1.05 20.31
C SER A 167 0.18 -1.29 18.80
N GLU A 168 1.36 -1.45 18.25
CA GLU A 168 1.59 -1.51 16.79
C GLU A 168 0.95 -2.72 16.13
N TRP A 169 0.27 -2.48 15.02
CA TRP A 169 -0.20 -3.46 14.05
C TRP A 169 0.49 -3.30 12.69
N ILE A 170 1.26 -2.23 12.55
CA ILE A 170 2.11 -1.94 11.39
C ILE A 170 3.57 -2.03 11.86
N ASN A 171 4.40 -2.72 11.10
CA ASN A 171 5.83 -2.80 11.38
C ASN A 171 6.47 -1.42 11.27
N ARG A 172 7.43 -1.15 12.14
CA ARG A 172 8.31 0.02 12.01
C ARG A 172 9.15 -0.09 10.74
N ILE A 173 9.82 0.99 10.39
CA ILE A 173 10.88 0.95 9.37
C ILE A 173 11.99 0.04 9.89
N ILE A 174 12.26 -1.04 9.17
CA ILE A 174 13.25 -2.04 9.49
C ILE A 174 14.46 -1.82 8.59
N ILE A 175 15.57 -1.40 9.18
CA ILE A 175 16.85 -1.25 8.46
C ILE A 175 17.55 -2.61 8.49
N PRO A 176 17.82 -3.23 7.32
CA PRO A 176 18.53 -4.50 7.27
C PRO A 176 19.93 -4.39 7.87
N LYS A 177 20.33 -5.40 8.64
CA LYS A 177 21.66 -5.44 9.28
C LYS A 177 22.77 -5.92 8.34
N LYS A 178 22.42 -6.50 7.17
CA LYS A 178 23.36 -7.06 6.21
C LYS A 178 23.25 -6.36 4.87
N SER A 179 24.41 -6.12 4.22
CA SER A 179 24.49 -5.48 2.90
C SER A 179 23.72 -6.22 1.79
N GLU A 180 23.65 -7.55 1.87
CA GLU A 180 22.91 -8.38 0.92
C GLU A 180 21.39 -8.12 0.92
N ASP A 181 20.83 -7.73 2.08
CA ASP A 181 19.41 -7.39 2.20
C ASP A 181 19.13 -5.98 1.65
N LEU A 182 20.11 -5.08 1.68
CA LEU A 182 20.03 -3.72 1.13
C LEU A 182 20.02 -3.70 -0.40
N GLU A 183 20.76 -4.62 -1.05
CA GLU A 183 20.77 -4.72 -2.52
C GLU A 183 19.44 -5.18 -3.11
N GLN A 184 18.65 -5.96 -2.36
CA GLN A 184 17.37 -6.49 -2.83
C GLN A 184 16.18 -5.56 -2.55
N THR A 185 16.22 -4.79 -1.48
CA THR A 185 15.07 -4.00 -0.97
C THR A 185 15.34 -2.51 -0.94
N GLY A 186 16.55 -2.07 -1.32
CA GLY A 186 16.98 -0.69 -1.14
C GLY A 186 17.21 -0.37 0.34
N PHE A 187 16.79 0.81 0.80
CA PHE A 187 17.08 1.31 2.14
C PHE A 187 16.28 0.64 3.28
N GLY A 188 15.26 -0.12 2.98
CA GLY A 188 14.43 -0.74 4.02
C GLY A 188 14.12 -2.20 3.73
N SER A 189 13.79 -2.98 4.76
CA SER A 189 13.26 -4.32 4.58
C SER A 189 11.89 -4.27 3.88
N ALA A 190 11.59 -5.28 3.06
CA ALA A 190 10.29 -5.47 2.44
C ALA A 190 9.13 -5.57 3.47
N TYR A 191 9.44 -5.82 4.74
CA TYR A 191 8.47 -5.85 5.83
C TYR A 191 8.20 -4.47 6.46
N SER A 192 9.00 -3.44 6.13
CA SER A 192 8.82 -2.09 6.66
C SER A 192 7.44 -1.56 6.29
N VAL A 193 6.77 -0.94 7.25
CA VAL A 193 5.42 -0.34 7.13
C VAL A 193 4.32 -1.27 6.60
N HIS A 194 4.58 -2.57 6.60
CA HIS A 194 3.55 -3.57 6.31
C HIS A 194 2.85 -4.02 7.59
N PRO A 195 1.58 -4.47 7.50
CA PRO A 195 0.89 -5.04 8.64
C PRO A 195 1.65 -6.23 9.22
N ASN A 196 1.78 -6.27 10.56
CA ASN A 196 2.23 -7.45 11.27
C ASN A 196 1.09 -8.47 11.42
N GLU A 197 1.28 -9.54 12.19
CA GLU A 197 0.24 -10.56 12.38
C GLU A 197 -1.08 -9.97 12.90
N LYS A 198 -1.02 -9.02 13.85
CA LYS A 198 -2.22 -8.35 14.39
C LYS A 198 -2.90 -7.50 13.31
N GLY A 199 -2.11 -6.78 12.52
CA GLY A 199 -2.58 -5.99 11.40
C GLY A 199 -3.22 -6.85 10.30
N ALA A 200 -2.62 -8.00 9.97
CA ALA A 200 -3.21 -8.94 9.02
C ALA A 200 -4.57 -9.48 9.51
N ARG A 201 -4.69 -9.77 10.82
CA ARG A 201 -5.96 -10.15 11.44
C ARG A 201 -7.00 -9.01 11.42
N ALA A 202 -6.56 -7.76 11.58
CA ALA A 202 -7.42 -6.58 11.47
C ALA A 202 -7.98 -6.42 10.05
N TYR A 203 -7.13 -6.54 9.03
CA TYR A 203 -7.58 -6.58 7.63
C TYR A 203 -8.63 -7.66 7.40
N ALA A 204 -8.36 -8.88 7.88
CA ALA A 204 -9.30 -9.99 7.73
C ALA A 204 -10.65 -9.69 8.39
N ARG A 205 -10.69 -9.03 9.56
CA ARG A 205 -11.96 -8.61 10.20
C ARG A 205 -12.71 -7.61 9.35
N CYS A 206 -12.02 -6.59 8.81
CA CYS A 206 -12.64 -5.57 7.95
C CYS A 206 -13.24 -6.20 6.69
N VAL A 207 -12.49 -7.09 6.02
CA VAL A 207 -12.93 -7.77 4.80
C VAL A 207 -14.11 -8.70 5.07
N ASN A 208 -14.07 -9.50 6.15
CA ASN A 208 -15.14 -10.44 6.50
C ASN A 208 -16.43 -9.76 6.98
N ALA A 209 -16.36 -8.49 7.38
CA ALA A 209 -17.53 -7.72 7.77
C ALA A 209 -18.32 -7.13 6.58
N LYS A 210 -17.79 -7.28 5.35
CA LYS A 210 -18.37 -6.76 4.11
C LYS A 210 -19.20 -7.82 3.40
#